data_029bb1dba6b51f206c6eb73f837f35cc
#
_entry.id   029bb1dba6b51f206c6eb73f837f35cc
#
_cell.length_a   1.000
_cell.length_b   1.000
_cell.length_c   1.000
_cell.angle_alpha   90.00
_cell.angle_beta   90.00
_cell.angle_gamma   90.00
#
_symmetry.space_group_name_H-M   'P 1'
#
loop_
_entity.id
_entity.type
_entity.pdbx_description
1 polymer ?
#
loop_
_entity_poly.entity_id
_entity_poly.type
_entity_poly.pdbx_seq_one_letter_code
_entity_poly.pdbx_strand_id
1 'polypeptide(L)'
;MSPEDKLESLGITLPEPAKAVANYVPFVISGNMLFVSGQISMGSDGLVKGCLGKNMTTEDGQAAARLCGINLLAQCKAAVGDLSKIKRVVKLGGFVNATPDFIEVPQVINGCSDLMVEVLGDAGRHARSAV
;
A
#
# COMPACT_ATOMS: atom_id res chain seq x y z
N MET A 1 9.98 11.78 14.71
CA MET A 1 10.30 10.39 14.31
C MET A 1 10.35 10.30 12.80
N SER A 2 11.37 9.62 12.29
CA SER A 2 11.45 9.31 10.87
C SER A 2 10.39 8.27 10.48
N PRO A 3 10.07 8.12 9.19
CA PRO A 3 9.18 7.04 8.74
C PRO A 3 9.70 5.66 9.17
N GLU A 4 11.00 5.43 9.12
CA GLU A 4 11.62 4.18 9.58
C GLU A 4 11.39 3.94 11.06
N ASP A 5 11.52 5.00 11.89
CA ASP A 5 11.22 4.92 13.33
C ASP A 5 9.74 4.59 13.57
N LYS A 6 8.85 5.18 12.77
CA LYS A 6 7.41 4.90 12.84
C LYS A 6 7.11 3.44 12.53
N LEU A 7 7.72 2.90 11.48
CA LEU A 7 7.58 1.49 11.13
C LEU A 7 8.01 0.60 12.29
N GLU A 8 9.16 0.89 12.89
CA GLU A 8 9.65 0.13 14.03
C GLU A 8 8.67 0.19 15.21
N SER A 9 8.17 1.39 15.52
CA SER A 9 7.21 1.57 16.63
C SER A 9 5.89 0.84 16.39
N LEU A 10 5.50 0.64 15.13
CA LEU A 10 4.30 -0.11 14.74
C LEU A 10 4.55 -1.61 14.63
N GLY A 11 5.79 -2.06 14.86
CA GLY A 11 6.14 -3.47 14.73
C GLY A 11 6.17 -3.95 13.28
N ILE A 12 6.35 -3.04 12.33
CA ILE A 12 6.35 -3.36 10.90
C ILE A 12 7.79 -3.48 10.40
N THR A 13 8.13 -4.67 9.88
CA THR A 13 9.36 -4.90 9.14
C THR A 13 9.02 -4.92 7.66
N LEU A 14 9.64 -4.03 6.87
CA LEU A 14 9.41 -4.00 5.44
C LEU A 14 9.95 -5.28 4.80
N PRO A 15 9.16 -5.96 3.94
CA PRO A 15 9.63 -7.14 3.25
C PRO A 15 10.64 -6.79 2.15
N GLU A 16 11.29 -7.80 1.59
CA GLU A 16 12.02 -7.64 0.35
C GLU A 16 11.05 -7.16 -0.74
N PRO A 17 11.39 -6.10 -1.48
CA PRO A 17 10.51 -5.62 -2.54
C PRO A 17 10.27 -6.70 -3.60
N ALA A 18 9.01 -6.88 -4.00
CA ALA A 18 8.65 -7.83 -5.03
C ALA A 18 9.27 -7.45 -6.37
N LYS A 19 9.77 -8.46 -7.10
CA LYS A 19 10.30 -8.27 -8.45
C LYS A 19 9.16 -8.31 -9.46
N ALA A 20 9.30 -7.54 -10.54
CA ALA A 20 8.38 -7.64 -11.67
C ALA A 20 8.52 -9.00 -12.34
N VAL A 21 7.38 -9.60 -12.71
CA VAL A 21 7.34 -10.94 -13.30
C VAL A 21 7.04 -10.91 -14.82
N ALA A 22 7.01 -9.74 -15.42
CA ALA A 22 6.72 -9.55 -16.85
C ALA A 22 7.57 -8.40 -17.41
N ASN A 23 7.20 -7.87 -18.57
CA ASN A 23 7.93 -6.78 -19.22
C ASN A 23 7.57 -5.41 -18.63
N TYR A 24 7.67 -5.30 -17.30
CA TYR A 24 7.55 -4.02 -16.60
C TYR A 24 8.53 -3.99 -15.43
N VAL A 25 8.66 -2.84 -14.80
CA VAL A 25 9.57 -2.62 -13.69
C VAL A 25 8.76 -2.30 -12.41
N PRO A 26 9.32 -2.54 -11.22
CA PRO A 26 8.59 -2.27 -9.97
C PRO A 26 8.26 -0.81 -9.75
N PHE A 27 9.09 0.10 -10.26
CA PHE A 27 8.86 1.54 -10.14
C PHE A 27 9.62 2.30 -11.23
N VAL A 28 9.19 3.53 -11.46
CA VAL A 28 9.85 4.47 -12.38
C VAL A 28 9.97 5.81 -11.69
N ILE A 29 11.14 6.43 -11.77
CA ILE A 29 11.34 7.80 -11.35
C ILE A 29 11.39 8.68 -12.58
N SER A 30 10.53 9.69 -12.64
CA SER A 30 10.47 10.68 -13.71
C SER A 30 10.44 12.07 -13.09
N GLY A 31 11.49 12.83 -13.31
CA GLY A 31 11.68 14.09 -12.60
C GLY A 31 11.78 13.85 -11.10
N ASN A 32 10.91 14.47 -10.33
CA ASN A 32 10.81 14.27 -8.89
C ASN A 32 9.59 13.40 -8.49
N MET A 33 9.02 12.67 -9.45
CA MET A 33 7.88 11.80 -9.23
C MET A 33 8.33 10.34 -9.24
N LEU A 34 7.87 9.59 -8.26
CA LEU A 34 8.04 8.13 -8.18
C LEU A 34 6.69 7.46 -8.49
N PHE A 35 6.70 6.63 -9.52
CA PHE A 35 5.54 5.82 -9.92
C PHE A 35 5.82 4.39 -9.54
N VAL A 36 4.96 3.80 -8.73
CA VAL A 36 5.14 2.43 -8.23
C VAL A 36 4.11 1.53 -8.89
N SER A 37 4.57 0.40 -9.45
CA SER A 37 3.68 -0.62 -9.99
C SER A 37 2.77 -1.19 -8.91
N GLY A 38 1.61 -1.69 -9.31
CA GLY A 38 0.65 -2.25 -8.37
C GLY A 38 1.24 -3.33 -7.48
N GLN A 39 0.88 -3.27 -6.20
CA GLN A 39 1.28 -4.26 -5.20
C GLN A 39 0.06 -5.04 -4.75
N ILE A 40 0.26 -6.31 -4.45
CA ILE A 40 -0.82 -7.21 -4.03
C ILE A 40 -0.76 -7.43 -2.51
N SER A 41 -1.79 -8.07 -1.98
CA SER A 41 -1.97 -8.34 -0.55
C SER A 41 -1.14 -9.54 -0.09
N MET A 42 0.17 -9.50 -0.37
CA MET A 42 1.12 -10.55 0.03
C MET A 42 1.74 -10.20 1.38
N GLY A 43 1.60 -11.11 2.33
CA GLY A 43 2.22 -11.01 3.65
C GLY A 43 3.16 -12.17 3.92
N SER A 44 3.69 -12.24 5.15
CA SER A 44 4.57 -13.32 5.58
C SER A 44 3.89 -14.70 5.54
N ASP A 45 2.56 -14.71 5.69
CA ASP A 45 1.75 -15.94 5.67
C ASP A 45 1.23 -16.28 4.27
N GLY A 46 1.67 -15.55 3.24
CA GLY A 46 1.26 -15.76 1.87
C GLY A 46 0.29 -14.71 1.36
N LEU A 47 -0.31 -14.97 0.20
CA LEU A 47 -1.23 -14.06 -0.45
C LEU A 47 -2.62 -14.16 0.17
N VAL A 48 -3.17 -13.03 0.61
CA VAL A 48 -4.55 -12.94 1.06
C VAL A 48 -5.45 -12.81 -0.15
N LYS A 49 -6.32 -13.78 -0.35
CA LYS A 49 -7.25 -13.85 -1.49
C LYS A 49 -8.68 -13.91 -1.00
N GLY A 50 -9.58 -13.35 -1.78
CA GLY A 50 -11.01 -13.43 -1.48
C GLY A 50 -11.81 -12.43 -2.27
N CYS A 51 -13.08 -12.35 -1.92
CA CYS A 51 -14.04 -11.45 -2.56
C CYS A 51 -14.87 -10.77 -1.47
N LEU A 52 -14.78 -9.46 -1.41
CA LEU A 52 -15.54 -8.65 -0.45
C LEU A 52 -17.02 -8.79 -0.76
N GLY A 53 -17.82 -9.01 0.28
CA GLY A 53 -19.24 -9.26 0.14
C GLY A 53 -19.62 -10.73 -0.07
N LYS A 54 -18.64 -11.59 -0.34
CA LYS A 54 -18.86 -13.03 -0.49
C LYS A 54 -18.20 -13.82 0.64
N ASN A 55 -16.86 -13.79 0.72
CA ASN A 55 -16.10 -14.57 1.69
C ASN A 55 -15.09 -13.74 2.47
N MET A 56 -15.15 -12.43 2.37
CA MET A 56 -14.32 -11.50 3.14
C MET A 56 -15.17 -10.39 3.73
N THR A 57 -14.88 -10.04 4.97
CA THR A 57 -15.46 -8.87 5.63
C THR A 57 -14.68 -7.61 5.25
N THR A 58 -15.26 -6.44 5.54
CA THR A 58 -14.56 -5.15 5.35
C THR A 58 -13.25 -5.12 6.14
N GLU A 59 -13.25 -5.64 7.36
CA GLU A 59 -12.04 -5.71 8.21
C GLU A 59 -10.97 -6.60 7.60
N ASP A 60 -11.35 -7.73 7.02
CA ASP A 60 -10.41 -8.61 6.29
C ASP A 60 -9.80 -7.87 5.11
N GLY A 61 -10.63 -7.12 4.38
CA GLY A 61 -10.18 -6.31 3.25
C GLY A 61 -9.23 -5.19 3.67
N GLN A 62 -9.51 -4.54 4.80
CA GLN A 62 -8.62 -3.50 5.34
C GLN A 62 -7.24 -4.10 5.69
N ALA A 63 -7.21 -5.26 6.30
CA ALA A 63 -5.94 -5.94 6.60
C ALA A 63 -5.17 -6.28 5.32
N ALA A 64 -5.87 -6.73 4.28
CA ALA A 64 -5.26 -6.99 2.97
C ALA A 64 -4.73 -5.72 2.32
N ALA A 65 -5.49 -4.62 2.38
CA ALA A 65 -5.05 -3.32 1.86
C ALA A 65 -3.82 -2.80 2.61
N ARG A 66 -3.75 -3.03 3.91
CA ARG A 66 -2.58 -2.67 4.71
C ARG A 66 -1.34 -3.42 4.24
N LEU A 67 -1.45 -4.71 3.91
CA LEU A 67 -0.34 -5.48 3.34
C LEU A 67 0.12 -4.90 2.00
N CYS A 68 -0.81 -4.50 1.14
CA CYS A 68 -0.47 -3.81 -0.10
C CYS A 68 0.33 -2.53 0.18
N GLY A 69 -0.09 -1.77 1.18
CA GLY A 69 0.59 -0.53 1.59
C GLY A 69 2.00 -0.80 2.11
N ILE A 70 2.20 -1.85 2.88
CA ILE A 70 3.53 -2.25 3.36
C ILE A 70 4.42 -2.59 2.16
N ASN A 71 3.89 -3.32 1.18
CA ASN A 71 4.63 -3.66 -0.03
C ASN A 71 4.95 -2.41 -0.87
N LEU A 72 4.05 -1.42 -0.93
CA LEU A 72 4.32 -0.13 -1.57
C LEU A 72 5.47 0.60 -0.87
N LEU A 73 5.47 0.64 0.45
CA LEU A 73 6.55 1.28 1.22
C LEU A 73 7.89 0.57 1.00
N ALA A 74 7.89 -0.75 0.87
CA ALA A 74 9.10 -1.51 0.54
C ALA A 74 9.66 -1.10 -0.83
N GLN A 75 8.80 -0.92 -1.83
CA GLN A 75 9.22 -0.43 -3.15
C GLN A 75 9.75 1.00 -3.07
N CYS A 76 9.09 1.87 -2.31
CA CYS A 76 9.55 3.24 -2.11
C CYS A 76 10.92 3.27 -1.45
N LYS A 77 11.14 2.44 -0.42
CA LYS A 77 12.43 2.32 0.25
C LYS A 77 13.52 1.87 -0.72
N ALA A 78 13.23 0.89 -1.56
CA ALA A 78 14.17 0.43 -2.59
C ALA A 78 14.49 1.55 -3.60
N ALA A 79 13.51 2.37 -3.94
CA ALA A 79 13.68 3.43 -4.93
C ALA A 79 14.49 4.61 -4.42
N VAL A 80 14.26 5.05 -3.18
CA VAL A 80 14.83 6.30 -2.65
C VAL A 80 15.82 6.10 -1.50
N GLY A 81 15.90 4.92 -0.94
CA GLY A 81 16.85 4.56 0.12
C GLY A 81 16.41 4.95 1.53
N ASP A 82 15.79 6.10 1.69
CA ASP A 82 15.31 6.62 2.96
C ASP A 82 13.90 7.19 2.75
N LEU A 83 12.93 6.67 3.48
CA LEU A 83 11.53 7.08 3.32
C LEU A 83 11.29 8.55 3.69
N SER A 84 12.19 9.15 4.48
CA SER A 84 12.09 10.58 4.79
C SER A 84 12.30 11.48 3.57
N LYS A 85 12.82 10.94 2.46
CA LYS A 85 12.95 11.66 1.20
C LYS A 85 11.61 11.84 0.48
N ILE A 86 10.58 11.10 0.88
CA ILE A 86 9.24 11.25 0.31
C ILE A 86 8.63 12.52 0.86
N LYS A 87 8.43 13.50 0.00
CA LYS A 87 7.80 14.77 0.39
C LYS A 87 6.31 14.65 0.55
N ARG A 88 5.68 13.84 -0.29
CA ARG A 88 4.23 13.62 -0.24
C ARG A 88 3.81 12.43 -1.07
N VAL A 89 2.86 11.66 -0.56
CA VAL A 89 2.10 10.73 -1.39
C VAL A 89 1.07 11.56 -2.15
N VAL A 90 1.16 11.53 -3.48
CA VAL A 90 0.30 12.37 -4.34
C VAL A 90 -1.05 11.69 -4.55
N LYS A 91 -1.02 10.42 -4.95
CA LYS A 91 -2.26 9.68 -5.22
C LYS A 91 -2.09 8.20 -4.94
N LEU A 92 -3.13 7.62 -4.37
CA LEU A 92 -3.26 6.18 -4.13
C LEU A 92 -4.41 5.65 -4.97
N GLY A 93 -4.17 4.63 -5.78
CA GLY A 93 -5.20 3.91 -6.50
C GLY A 93 -5.44 2.55 -5.87
N GLY A 94 -6.67 2.23 -5.51
CA GLY A 94 -7.02 0.96 -4.91
C GLY A 94 -8.05 0.20 -5.74
N PHE A 95 -7.81 -1.10 -5.96
CA PHE A 95 -8.68 -1.99 -6.72
C PHE A 95 -9.09 -3.14 -5.82
N VAL A 96 -10.39 -3.30 -5.62
CA VAL A 96 -10.96 -4.27 -4.68
C VAL A 96 -11.75 -5.32 -5.45
N ASN A 97 -11.45 -6.59 -5.19
CA ASN A 97 -12.25 -7.69 -5.69
C ASN A 97 -13.50 -7.82 -4.80
N ALA A 98 -14.65 -7.48 -5.34
CA ALA A 98 -15.88 -7.41 -4.58
C ALA A 98 -17.08 -7.85 -5.41
N THR A 99 -18.14 -8.29 -4.73
CA THR A 99 -19.42 -8.55 -5.39
C THR A 99 -20.02 -7.21 -5.88
N PRO A 100 -20.93 -7.26 -6.89
CA PRO A 100 -21.51 -6.02 -7.44
C PRO A 100 -22.28 -5.18 -6.42
N ASP A 101 -22.81 -5.80 -5.37
CA ASP A 101 -23.59 -5.13 -4.33
C ASP A 101 -22.75 -4.68 -3.13
N PHE A 102 -21.47 -5.00 -3.08
CA PHE A 102 -20.58 -4.54 -2.01
C PHE A 102 -20.24 -3.06 -2.23
N ILE A 103 -20.56 -2.21 -1.26
CA ILE A 103 -20.41 -0.75 -1.40
C ILE A 103 -19.30 -0.16 -0.52
N GLU A 104 -18.71 -0.94 0.38
CA GLU A 104 -17.70 -0.44 1.32
C GLU A 104 -16.28 -0.49 0.75
N VAL A 105 -16.14 -0.30 -0.55
CA VAL A 105 -14.82 -0.29 -1.23
C VAL A 105 -13.90 0.80 -0.67
N PRO A 106 -14.36 2.04 -0.45
CA PRO A 106 -13.48 3.06 0.16
C PRO A 106 -12.98 2.67 1.55
N GLN A 107 -13.85 2.05 2.36
CA GLN A 107 -13.49 1.61 3.71
C GLN A 107 -12.38 0.56 3.68
N VAL A 108 -12.41 -0.34 2.70
CA VAL A 108 -11.36 -1.35 2.52
C VAL A 108 -10.01 -0.68 2.27
N ILE A 109 -9.97 0.29 1.36
CA ILE A 109 -8.72 0.97 0.99
C ILE A 109 -8.21 1.84 2.13
N ASN A 110 -9.05 2.20 3.10
CA ASN A 110 -8.60 2.88 4.32
C ASN A 110 -7.48 2.12 5.04
N GLY A 111 -7.44 0.80 4.94
CA GLY A 111 -6.34 0.01 5.51
C GLY A 111 -4.97 0.44 4.99
N CYS A 112 -4.89 0.82 3.72
CA CYS A 112 -3.66 1.35 3.13
C CYS A 112 -3.50 2.85 3.42
N SER A 113 -4.56 3.63 3.26
CA SER A 113 -4.51 5.08 3.48
C SER A 113 -4.08 5.43 4.90
N ASP A 114 -4.64 4.73 5.89
CA ASP A 114 -4.29 4.95 7.30
C ASP A 114 -2.83 4.61 7.56
N LEU A 115 -2.32 3.54 6.96
CA LEU A 115 -0.90 3.19 7.07
C LEU A 115 0.00 4.31 6.54
N MET A 116 -0.35 4.90 5.40
CA MET A 116 0.45 5.99 4.82
C MET A 116 0.55 7.17 5.79
N VAL A 117 -0.54 7.53 6.44
CA VAL A 117 -0.56 8.61 7.42
C VAL A 117 0.17 8.21 8.70
N GLU A 118 0.01 6.99 9.18
CA GLU A 118 0.72 6.49 10.37
C GLU A 118 2.24 6.55 10.17
N VAL A 119 2.73 6.17 8.99
CA VAL A 119 4.16 6.09 8.71
C VAL A 119 4.75 7.42 8.28
N LEU A 120 4.05 8.15 7.40
CA LEU A 120 4.58 9.37 6.77
C LEU A 120 4.01 10.67 7.37
N GLY A 121 3.07 10.58 8.30
CA GLY A 121 2.42 11.76 8.87
C GLY A 121 1.65 12.54 7.80
N ASP A 122 1.74 13.86 7.83
CA ASP A 122 1.04 14.70 6.85
C ASP A 122 1.48 14.43 5.41
N ALA A 123 2.71 13.98 5.19
CA ALA A 123 3.19 13.58 3.87
C ALA A 123 2.43 12.37 3.32
N GLY A 124 1.78 11.59 4.16
CA GLY A 124 0.97 10.45 3.76
C GLY A 124 -0.45 10.80 3.31
N ARG A 125 -0.89 12.04 3.50
CA ARG A 125 -2.24 12.47 3.09
C ARG A 125 -2.28 12.69 1.58
N HIS A 126 -3.10 11.90 0.92
CA HIS A 126 -3.07 11.72 -0.54
C HIS A 126 -4.46 11.88 -1.15
N ALA A 127 -4.51 12.17 -2.44
CA ALA A 127 -5.71 11.99 -3.25
C ALA A 127 -5.90 10.49 -3.55
N ARG A 128 -7.13 10.05 -3.80
CA ARG A 128 -7.41 8.62 -3.90
C ARG A 128 -8.50 8.29 -4.90
N SER A 129 -8.35 7.16 -5.57
CA SER A 129 -9.44 6.46 -6.28
C SER A 129 -9.52 5.04 -5.70
N ALA A 130 -10.75 4.60 -5.42
CA ALA A 130 -11.01 3.25 -4.89
C ALA A 130 -12.17 2.63 -5.67
N VAL A 131 -11.91 1.52 -6.37
CA VAL A 131 -12.88 0.86 -7.24
C VAL A 131 -12.87 -0.65 -7.05
#